data_52fbc561ad9064d5f3d1cdf3185238df
#
_entry.id   52fbc561ad9064d5f3d1cdf3185238df
#
_cell.length_a   1.000
_cell.length_b   1.000
_cell.length_c   1.000
_cell.angle_alpha   90.00
_cell.angle_beta   90.00
_cell.angle_gamma   90.00
#
_symmetry.space_group_name_H-M   'P 1'
#
loop_
_entity.id
_entity.type
_entity.pdbx_description
1 polymer ?
#
loop_
_entity_poly.entity_id
_entity_poly.type
_entity_poly.pdbx_seq_one_letter_code
_entity_poly.pdbx_strand_id
1 'polypeptide(L)'
;MNEVEDFYNFESAYYEKIYGFFSDDILFYKSMPCSPPYLELFAGTGRIISKFKDGVGVEINLRMLSSTSNVFNKILGDARYLPVKGGFNTVIIGLNSLLLVPDPEKAQIISEVRRVLNLGGYLLVDVLNGFSLKKGMYEIANLKENGLRIRLRLRPKRVGDTYVLRYRYLISDGEDPHGKDRVVEKSITIYPITLDSLKKMMEERQLRIEKVYGDYDLSPYGRKSEKILVQAIAV
;
A
#
# COMPACT_ATOMS: atom_id res chain seq x y z
N MET A 1 -11.62 -17.82 3.88
CA MET A 1 -10.87 -16.78 3.12
C MET A 1 -11.46 -15.44 3.52
N ASN A 2 -10.67 -14.52 4.00
CA ASN A 2 -11.17 -13.20 4.39
C ASN A 2 -11.32 -12.31 3.13
N GLU A 3 -12.04 -11.17 3.27
CA GLU A 3 -12.32 -10.24 2.17
C GLU A 3 -11.04 -9.70 1.49
N VAL A 4 -10.01 -9.39 2.27
CA VAL A 4 -8.72 -8.88 1.81
C VAL A 4 -7.98 -9.93 0.98
N GLU A 5 -7.95 -11.17 1.47
CA GLU A 5 -7.33 -12.29 0.78
C GLU A 5 -8.02 -12.60 -0.55
N ASP A 6 -9.36 -12.64 -0.58
CA ASP A 6 -10.14 -12.86 -1.83
C ASP A 6 -9.89 -11.77 -2.86
N PHE A 7 -9.84 -10.50 -2.41
CA PHE A 7 -9.54 -9.36 -3.25
C PHE A 7 -8.16 -9.50 -3.90
N TYR A 8 -7.09 -9.66 -3.12
CA TYR A 8 -5.73 -9.71 -3.64
C TYR A 8 -5.41 -11.01 -4.39
N ASN A 9 -6.05 -12.12 -4.06
CA ASN A 9 -5.97 -13.34 -4.86
C ASN A 9 -6.48 -13.15 -6.29
N PHE A 10 -7.51 -12.33 -6.46
CA PHE A 10 -7.99 -11.98 -7.80
C PHE A 10 -7.08 -10.91 -8.44
N GLU A 11 -6.75 -9.86 -7.71
CA GLU A 11 -6.01 -8.72 -8.24
C GLU A 11 -4.58 -9.07 -8.64
N SER A 12 -3.97 -10.08 -8.02
CA SER A 12 -2.61 -10.54 -8.32
C SER A 12 -2.35 -10.81 -9.81
N ALA A 13 -3.37 -11.26 -10.55
CA ALA A 13 -3.25 -11.50 -11.98
C ALA A 13 -3.15 -10.22 -12.84
N TYR A 14 -3.54 -9.08 -12.29
CA TYR A 14 -3.65 -7.81 -13.01
C TYR A 14 -2.84 -6.68 -12.40
N TYR A 15 -2.32 -6.87 -11.19
CA TYR A 15 -1.71 -5.82 -10.37
C TYR A 15 -0.59 -5.07 -11.10
N GLU A 16 0.38 -5.80 -11.67
CA GLU A 16 1.49 -5.19 -12.41
C GLU A 16 1.02 -4.44 -13.66
N LYS A 17 -0.02 -4.91 -14.33
CA LYS A 17 -0.60 -4.24 -15.49
C LYS A 17 -1.29 -2.93 -15.11
N ILE A 18 -1.96 -2.92 -13.95
CA ILE A 18 -2.74 -1.76 -13.46
C ILE A 18 -1.85 -0.73 -12.80
N TYR A 19 -0.88 -1.16 -11.97
CA TYR A 19 -0.09 -0.27 -11.11
C TYR A 19 1.41 -0.23 -11.44
N GLY A 20 1.90 -1.13 -12.29
CA GLY A 20 3.34 -1.27 -12.54
C GLY A 20 4.02 -0.06 -13.15
N PHE A 21 3.26 0.79 -13.89
CA PHE A 21 3.76 2.02 -14.48
C PHE A 21 3.69 3.24 -13.54
N PHE A 22 3.02 3.11 -12.38
CA PHE A 22 2.94 4.20 -11.41
C PHE A 22 4.28 4.35 -10.67
N SER A 23 4.85 5.54 -10.69
CA SER A 23 6.22 5.80 -10.22
C SER A 23 6.36 6.94 -9.21
N ASP A 24 5.31 7.77 -9.04
CA ASP A 24 5.41 8.96 -8.20
C ASP A 24 5.73 8.63 -6.75
N ASP A 25 5.15 7.55 -6.23
CA ASP A 25 5.46 7.03 -4.90
C ASP A 25 6.90 6.53 -4.79
N ILE A 26 7.41 5.86 -5.82
CA ILE A 26 8.81 5.37 -5.85
C ILE A 26 9.78 6.56 -5.84
N LEU A 27 9.50 7.61 -6.62
CA LEU A 27 10.30 8.84 -6.64
C LEU A 27 10.26 9.53 -5.29
N PHE A 28 9.08 9.60 -4.67
CA PHE A 28 8.93 10.12 -3.32
C PHE A 28 9.81 9.36 -2.32
N TYR A 29 9.70 8.02 -2.24
CA TYR A 29 10.50 7.25 -1.29
C TYR A 29 12.00 7.40 -1.54
N LYS A 30 12.45 7.47 -2.80
CA LYS A 30 13.85 7.68 -3.15
C LYS A 30 14.37 9.08 -2.80
N SER A 31 13.49 10.07 -2.67
CA SER A 31 13.86 11.44 -2.27
C SER A 31 14.00 11.59 -0.76
N MET A 32 13.54 10.60 0.03
CA MET A 32 13.65 10.62 1.49
C MET A 32 15.08 10.26 1.96
N PRO A 33 15.48 10.63 3.19
CA PRO A 33 16.78 10.29 3.76
C PRO A 33 16.86 8.81 4.14
N CYS A 34 16.67 7.95 3.16
CA CYS A 34 16.63 6.50 3.30
C CYS A 34 17.98 5.85 3.11
N SER A 35 18.28 4.82 3.86
CA SER A 35 19.49 4.01 3.71
C SER A 35 19.20 2.51 3.90
N PRO A 36 20.00 1.62 3.24
CA PRO A 36 19.87 0.19 3.43
C PRO A 36 20.31 -0.24 4.85
N PRO A 37 19.84 -1.40 5.34
CA PRO A 37 18.88 -2.30 4.68
C PRO A 37 17.44 -1.78 4.69
N TYR A 38 16.71 -2.08 3.60
CA TYR A 38 15.30 -1.68 3.41
C TYR A 38 14.35 -2.83 3.68
N LEU A 39 13.21 -2.53 4.32
CA LEU A 39 12.10 -3.46 4.51
C LEU A 39 10.81 -2.81 4.01
N GLU A 40 10.06 -3.49 3.15
CA GLU A 40 8.69 -3.11 2.81
C GLU A 40 7.70 -4.08 3.45
N LEU A 41 6.72 -3.55 4.17
CA LEU A 41 5.59 -4.31 4.68
C LEU A 41 4.43 -4.22 3.68
N PHE A 42 3.64 -5.29 3.57
CA PHE A 42 2.60 -5.43 2.55
C PHE A 42 3.17 -5.28 1.15
N ALA A 43 4.31 -5.91 0.91
CA ALA A 43 5.10 -5.70 -0.30
C ALA A 43 4.37 -6.11 -1.61
N GLY A 44 3.34 -6.93 -1.53
CA GLY A 44 2.57 -7.38 -2.68
C GLY A 44 3.45 -8.04 -3.73
N THR A 45 3.49 -7.46 -4.92
CA THR A 45 4.36 -7.88 -6.02
C THR A 45 5.79 -7.35 -5.91
N GLY A 46 6.10 -6.56 -4.88
CA GLY A 46 7.41 -5.93 -4.69
C GLY A 46 7.67 -4.76 -5.63
N ARG A 47 6.62 -4.12 -6.15
CA ARG A 47 6.72 -3.01 -7.09
C ARG A 47 7.62 -1.87 -6.56
N ILE A 48 7.53 -1.56 -5.27
CA ILE A 48 8.33 -0.54 -4.61
C ILE A 48 9.69 -1.10 -4.21
N ILE A 49 9.72 -2.15 -3.39
CA ILE A 49 10.97 -2.64 -2.78
C ILE A 49 12.00 -3.13 -3.80
N SER A 50 11.58 -3.63 -4.96
CA SER A 50 12.50 -4.04 -6.03
C SER A 50 13.32 -2.87 -6.61
N LYS A 51 12.95 -1.62 -6.33
CA LYS A 51 13.69 -0.42 -6.75
C LYS A 51 14.74 0.02 -5.73
N PHE A 52 14.85 -0.70 -4.62
CA PHE A 52 15.82 -0.45 -3.55
C PHE A 52 16.80 -1.63 -3.47
N LYS A 53 18.10 -1.33 -3.55
CA LYS A 53 19.14 -2.35 -3.47
C LYS A 53 19.07 -3.09 -2.13
N ASP A 54 19.17 -4.42 -2.17
CA ASP A 54 19.12 -5.29 -1.00
C ASP A 54 17.79 -5.17 -0.21
N GLY A 55 16.70 -4.80 -0.89
CA GLY A 55 15.38 -4.67 -0.29
C GLY A 55 14.76 -6.02 0.08
N VAL A 56 14.10 -6.03 1.23
CA VAL A 56 13.33 -7.18 1.74
C VAL A 56 11.86 -6.80 1.74
N GLY A 57 10.99 -7.64 1.18
CA GLY A 57 9.54 -7.45 1.19
C GLY A 57 8.84 -8.53 2.00
N VAL A 58 8.01 -8.13 2.95
CA VAL A 58 7.12 -9.03 3.70
C VAL A 58 5.70 -8.87 3.17
N GLU A 59 5.11 -9.99 2.76
CA GLU A 59 3.75 -10.06 2.23
C GLU A 59 3.03 -11.32 2.74
N ILE A 60 1.76 -11.18 3.12
CA ILE A 60 0.97 -12.31 3.64
C ILE A 60 0.32 -13.13 2.51
N ASN A 61 0.10 -12.52 1.35
CA ASN A 61 -0.58 -13.15 0.22
C ASN A 61 0.43 -13.81 -0.72
N LEU A 62 0.46 -15.15 -0.70
CA LEU A 62 1.38 -15.94 -1.53
C LEU A 62 1.19 -15.69 -3.03
N ARG A 63 -0.06 -15.45 -3.49
CA ARG A 63 -0.32 -15.19 -4.92
C ARG A 63 0.29 -13.87 -5.36
N MET A 64 0.21 -12.82 -4.53
CA MET A 64 0.88 -11.55 -4.80
C MET A 64 2.40 -11.73 -4.92
N LEU A 65 3.03 -12.43 -3.97
CA LEU A 65 4.46 -12.73 -4.02
C LEU A 65 4.89 -13.56 -5.24
N SER A 66 4.01 -14.45 -5.71
CA SER A 66 4.32 -15.38 -6.82
C SER A 66 4.02 -14.80 -8.19
N SER A 67 3.15 -13.78 -8.29
CA SER A 67 2.67 -13.23 -9.57
C SER A 67 3.58 -12.17 -10.19
N THR A 68 4.79 -11.99 -9.65
CA THR A 68 5.68 -10.91 -10.08
C THR A 68 7.00 -11.38 -10.65
N SER A 69 7.49 -10.66 -11.67
CA SER A 69 8.86 -10.74 -12.19
C SER A 69 9.86 -9.85 -11.43
N ASN A 70 9.39 -9.01 -10.51
CA ASN A 70 10.27 -8.16 -9.71
C ASN A 70 11.22 -8.99 -8.85
N VAL A 71 12.48 -8.56 -8.81
CA VAL A 71 13.56 -9.25 -8.07
C VAL A 71 13.79 -8.51 -6.75
N PHE A 72 13.54 -9.19 -5.64
CA PHE A 72 13.82 -8.72 -4.28
C PHE A 72 13.80 -9.92 -3.31
N ASN A 73 14.24 -9.73 -2.07
CA ASN A 73 14.20 -10.79 -1.05
C ASN A 73 12.76 -10.92 -0.53
N LYS A 74 12.10 -12.02 -0.89
CA LYS A 74 10.67 -12.27 -0.60
C LYS A 74 10.51 -13.05 0.68
N ILE A 75 9.65 -12.56 1.58
CA ILE A 75 9.25 -13.25 2.81
C ILE A 75 7.72 -13.35 2.85
N LEU A 76 7.21 -14.58 2.91
CA LEU A 76 5.81 -14.82 3.22
C LEU A 76 5.63 -14.66 4.73
N GLY A 77 4.86 -13.64 5.15
CA GLY A 77 4.71 -13.32 6.56
C GLY A 77 3.64 -12.29 6.85
N ASP A 78 3.25 -12.22 8.11
CA ASP A 78 2.27 -11.26 8.61
C ASP A 78 2.99 -10.03 9.19
N ALA A 79 2.61 -8.83 8.74
CA ALA A 79 3.17 -7.57 9.22
C ALA A 79 2.92 -7.33 10.72
N ARG A 80 1.92 -7.99 11.32
CA ARG A 80 1.64 -7.94 12.76
C ARG A 80 2.62 -8.76 13.60
N TYR A 81 3.34 -9.69 12.96
CA TYR A 81 4.29 -10.61 13.59
C TYR A 81 5.45 -10.87 12.63
N LEU A 82 6.32 -9.89 12.46
CA LEU A 82 7.36 -9.91 11.44
C LEU A 82 8.36 -11.07 11.64
N PRO A 83 8.52 -11.95 10.66
CA PRO A 83 9.43 -13.10 10.76
C PRO A 83 10.90 -12.68 10.49
N VAL A 84 11.30 -11.50 10.95
CA VAL A 84 12.66 -10.96 10.82
C VAL A 84 13.16 -10.47 12.17
N LYS A 85 14.46 -10.62 12.41
CA LYS A 85 15.07 -10.21 13.70
C LYS A 85 15.15 -8.69 13.87
N GLY A 86 15.41 -7.96 12.80
CA GLY A 86 15.63 -6.51 12.81
C GLY A 86 16.92 -6.11 12.09
N GLY A 87 17.37 -4.87 12.32
CA GLY A 87 18.58 -4.34 11.71
C GLY A 87 18.32 -3.51 10.45
N PHE A 88 17.07 -3.06 10.25
CA PHE A 88 16.71 -2.21 9.11
C PHE A 88 16.93 -0.73 9.42
N ASN A 89 17.43 0.01 8.44
CA ASN A 89 17.56 1.46 8.53
C ASN A 89 16.35 2.17 7.90
N THR A 90 15.58 1.47 7.09
CA THR A 90 14.36 2.03 6.49
C THR A 90 13.27 0.97 6.41
N VAL A 91 12.09 1.32 6.91
CA VAL A 91 10.86 0.54 6.73
C VAL A 91 9.86 1.37 5.94
N ILE A 92 9.22 0.75 4.94
CA ILE A 92 8.22 1.37 4.07
C ILE A 92 6.88 0.64 4.25
N ILE A 93 5.81 1.41 4.46
CA ILE A 93 4.42 0.94 4.39
C ILE A 93 3.72 1.80 3.35
N GLY A 94 3.68 1.29 2.11
CA GLY A 94 3.22 2.05 0.94
C GLY A 94 1.75 1.83 0.59
N LEU A 95 1.25 2.67 -0.32
CA LEU A 95 0.00 2.50 -1.06
C LEU A 95 -1.21 2.13 -0.21
N ASN A 96 -1.43 2.88 0.87
CA ASN A 96 -2.60 2.71 1.73
C ASN A 96 -2.67 1.38 2.50
N SER A 97 -1.63 0.55 2.46
CA SER A 97 -1.67 -0.80 3.00
C SER A 97 -1.99 -0.83 4.51
N LEU A 98 -1.55 0.19 5.25
CA LEU A 98 -1.88 0.30 6.68
C LEU A 98 -3.39 0.49 6.93
N LEU A 99 -4.15 0.97 5.95
CA LEU A 99 -5.61 1.11 6.07
C LEU A 99 -6.38 -0.21 5.92
N LEU A 100 -5.71 -1.31 5.53
CA LEU A 100 -6.34 -2.63 5.38
C LEU A 100 -6.68 -3.31 6.71
N VAL A 101 -6.19 -2.78 7.81
CA VAL A 101 -6.38 -3.34 9.15
C VAL A 101 -6.95 -2.31 10.13
N PRO A 102 -7.72 -2.72 11.15
CA PRO A 102 -8.25 -1.82 12.18
C PRO A 102 -7.14 -1.28 13.11
N ASP A 103 -7.45 -0.24 13.87
CA ASP A 103 -6.47 0.50 14.68
C ASP A 103 -5.66 -0.36 15.68
N PRO A 104 -6.24 -1.37 16.37
CA PRO A 104 -5.44 -2.26 17.23
C PRO A 104 -4.35 -3.00 16.46
N GLU A 105 -4.66 -3.45 15.25
CA GLU A 105 -3.69 -4.14 14.38
C GLU A 105 -2.66 -3.18 13.78
N LYS A 106 -3.06 -1.95 13.43
CA LYS A 106 -2.11 -0.88 13.06
C LYS A 106 -1.09 -0.64 14.16
N ALA A 107 -1.57 -0.53 15.41
CA ALA A 107 -0.71 -0.33 16.57
C ALA A 107 0.29 -1.48 16.76
N GLN A 108 -0.14 -2.72 16.55
CA GLN A 108 0.73 -3.89 16.58
C GLN A 108 1.78 -3.85 15.46
N ILE A 109 1.39 -3.50 14.24
CA ILE A 109 2.32 -3.34 13.10
C ILE A 109 3.36 -2.27 13.39
N ILE A 110 2.96 -1.11 13.92
CA ILE A 110 3.89 -0.03 14.28
C ILE A 110 4.84 -0.47 15.41
N SER A 111 4.40 -1.33 16.34
CA SER A 111 5.28 -1.94 17.35
C SER A 111 6.33 -2.86 16.71
N GLU A 112 5.93 -3.68 15.75
CA GLU A 112 6.86 -4.53 15.00
C GLU A 112 7.85 -3.71 14.16
N VAL A 113 7.38 -2.64 13.52
CA VAL A 113 8.26 -1.69 12.82
C VAL A 113 9.33 -1.13 13.75
N ARG A 114 8.93 -0.66 14.96
CA ARG A 114 9.90 -0.14 15.94
C ARG A 114 10.90 -1.20 16.38
N ARG A 115 10.44 -2.45 16.56
CA ARG A 115 11.32 -3.58 16.94
C ARG A 115 12.39 -3.87 15.90
N VAL A 116 12.07 -3.76 14.62
CA VAL A 116 12.99 -4.11 13.54
C VAL A 116 13.85 -2.96 13.05
N LEU A 117 13.46 -1.71 13.33
CA LEU A 117 14.25 -0.52 12.98
C LEU A 117 15.45 -0.35 13.92
N ASN A 118 16.58 -0.02 13.32
CA ASN A 118 17.73 0.51 14.05
C ASN A 118 17.38 1.88 14.67
N LEU A 119 18.04 2.23 15.75
CA LEU A 119 17.99 3.59 16.30
C LEU A 119 18.43 4.59 15.23
N GLY A 120 17.67 5.66 15.04
CA GLY A 120 17.89 6.62 13.95
C GLY A 120 17.40 6.15 12.58
N GLY A 121 16.85 4.95 12.47
CA GLY A 121 16.24 4.45 11.24
C GLY A 121 14.89 5.10 10.93
N TYR A 122 14.48 5.07 9.69
CA TYR A 122 13.28 5.76 9.19
C TYR A 122 12.12 4.81 8.92
N LEU A 123 10.93 5.24 9.34
CA LEU A 123 9.66 4.70 8.90
C LEU A 123 9.02 5.68 7.90
N LEU A 124 8.67 5.19 6.73
CA LEU A 124 7.90 5.91 5.73
C LEU A 124 6.51 5.27 5.60
N VAL A 125 5.47 6.06 5.82
CA VAL A 125 4.07 5.61 5.70
C VAL A 125 3.34 6.46 4.67
N ASP A 126 2.61 5.79 3.79
CA ASP A 126 1.75 6.39 2.79
C ASP A 126 0.32 5.88 2.98
N VAL A 127 -0.54 6.77 3.41
CA VAL A 127 -1.97 6.48 3.54
C VAL A 127 -2.81 7.58 2.90
N LEU A 128 -3.92 7.16 2.31
CA LEU A 128 -4.95 8.08 1.86
C LEU A 128 -5.54 8.81 3.08
N ASN A 129 -5.71 10.12 2.98
CA ASN A 129 -6.51 10.86 3.93
C ASN A 129 -7.99 10.44 3.75
N GLY A 130 -8.41 9.44 4.52
CA GLY A 130 -9.72 8.80 4.35
C GLY A 130 -10.91 9.76 4.48
N PHE A 131 -10.70 10.93 5.08
CA PHE A 131 -11.72 11.97 5.18
C PHE A 131 -11.83 12.81 3.89
N SER A 132 -10.89 12.69 2.95
CA SER A 132 -10.94 13.32 1.63
C SER A 132 -11.70 12.51 0.58
N LEU A 133 -12.01 11.23 0.84
CA LEU A 133 -12.75 10.37 -0.07
C LEU A 133 -14.17 10.91 -0.33
N LYS A 134 -14.39 11.43 -1.53
CA LYS A 134 -15.69 11.92 -1.97
C LYS A 134 -16.58 10.78 -2.47
N LYS A 135 -17.88 10.94 -2.32
CA LYS A 135 -18.85 10.08 -3.00
C LYS A 135 -18.67 10.23 -4.52
N GLY A 136 -18.62 9.13 -5.24
CA GLY A 136 -18.47 9.15 -6.70
C GLY A 136 -17.92 7.82 -7.23
N MET A 137 -17.67 7.83 -8.51
CA MET A 137 -16.99 6.73 -9.19
C MET A 137 -15.66 7.25 -9.71
N TYR A 138 -14.59 6.57 -9.35
CA TYR A 138 -13.23 6.87 -9.77
C TYR A 138 -12.83 5.88 -10.86
N GLU A 139 -12.28 6.34 -11.96
CA GLU A 139 -11.61 5.49 -12.94
C GLU A 139 -10.17 5.30 -12.49
N ILE A 140 -9.81 4.08 -12.11
CA ILE A 140 -8.48 3.73 -11.60
C ILE A 140 -7.55 3.35 -12.76
N ALA A 141 -8.08 2.60 -13.74
CA ALA A 141 -7.32 2.20 -14.91
C ALA A 141 -8.23 2.03 -16.13
N ASN A 142 -7.67 2.30 -17.31
CA ASN A 142 -8.27 2.03 -18.60
C ASN A 142 -7.14 1.64 -19.56
N LEU A 143 -6.83 0.35 -19.59
CA LEU A 143 -5.66 -0.21 -20.25
C LEU A 143 -6.09 -1.03 -21.48
N LYS A 144 -5.24 -0.97 -22.52
CA LYS A 144 -5.33 -1.84 -23.68
C LYS A 144 -3.91 -2.26 -24.08
N GLU A 145 -3.59 -3.53 -23.88
CA GLU A 145 -2.28 -4.07 -24.16
C GLU A 145 -2.40 -5.52 -24.67
N ASN A 146 -1.73 -5.85 -25.78
CA ASN A 146 -1.65 -7.20 -26.35
C ASN A 146 -3.02 -7.92 -26.45
N GLY A 147 -4.05 -7.18 -26.92
CA GLY A 147 -5.40 -7.72 -27.02
C GLY A 147 -6.23 -7.66 -25.73
N LEU A 148 -5.59 -7.62 -24.57
CA LEU A 148 -6.27 -7.48 -23.28
C LEU A 148 -6.75 -6.04 -23.08
N ARG A 149 -8.00 -5.88 -22.66
CA ARG A 149 -8.53 -4.59 -22.18
C ARG A 149 -8.97 -4.74 -20.73
N ILE A 150 -8.53 -3.80 -19.89
CA ILE A 150 -8.94 -3.74 -18.47
C ILE A 150 -9.44 -2.33 -18.20
N ARG A 151 -10.69 -2.21 -17.78
CA ARG A 151 -11.23 -0.98 -17.23
C ARG A 151 -11.59 -1.20 -15.78
N LEU A 152 -10.91 -0.48 -14.89
CA LEU A 152 -11.12 -0.58 -13.46
C LEU A 152 -11.74 0.70 -12.91
N ARG A 153 -12.87 0.53 -12.23
CA ARG A 153 -13.56 1.61 -11.53
C ARG A 153 -13.71 1.29 -10.06
N LEU A 154 -13.57 2.32 -9.25
CA LEU A 154 -13.72 2.28 -7.79
C LEU A 154 -14.90 3.14 -7.36
N ARG A 155 -15.73 2.62 -6.47
CA ARG A 155 -16.80 3.36 -5.79
C ARG A 155 -16.67 3.20 -4.28
N PRO A 156 -16.24 4.25 -3.53
CA PRO A 156 -16.20 4.21 -2.09
C PRO A 156 -17.61 4.38 -1.50
N LYS A 157 -17.90 3.64 -0.43
CA LYS A 157 -19.09 3.77 0.39
C LYS A 157 -18.70 3.84 1.85
N ARG A 158 -18.99 4.94 2.54
CA ARG A 158 -18.78 5.06 3.98
C ARG A 158 -19.78 4.19 4.73
N VAL A 159 -19.30 3.42 5.73
CA VAL A 159 -20.09 2.57 6.62
C VAL A 159 -19.54 2.77 8.04
N GLY A 160 -20.22 3.56 8.86
CA GLY A 160 -19.70 3.99 10.16
C GLY A 160 -18.40 4.76 10.01
N ASP A 161 -17.34 4.26 10.67
CA ASP A 161 -16.00 4.83 10.63
C ASP A 161 -15.08 4.18 9.58
N THR A 162 -15.62 3.29 8.76
CA THR A 162 -14.90 2.59 7.70
C THR A 162 -15.39 2.99 6.32
N TYR A 163 -14.65 2.59 5.28
CA TYR A 163 -15.12 2.64 3.91
C TYR A 163 -15.06 1.25 3.28
N VAL A 164 -16.14 0.87 2.61
CA VAL A 164 -16.15 -0.25 1.67
C VAL A 164 -15.83 0.29 0.29
N LEU A 165 -14.68 -0.12 -0.24
CA LEU A 165 -14.24 0.21 -1.59
C LEU A 165 -14.72 -0.89 -2.53
N ARG A 166 -15.63 -0.56 -3.46
CA ARG A 166 -16.14 -1.49 -4.46
C ARG A 166 -15.43 -1.28 -5.78
N TYR A 167 -14.72 -2.30 -6.22
CA TYR A 167 -13.98 -2.33 -7.47
C TYR A 167 -14.79 -3.09 -8.52
N ARG A 168 -14.94 -2.48 -9.69
CA ARG A 168 -15.58 -3.11 -10.85
C ARG A 168 -14.59 -3.18 -12.00
N TYR A 169 -14.23 -4.40 -12.34
CA TYR A 169 -13.35 -4.73 -13.46
C TYR A 169 -14.21 -5.09 -14.67
N LEU A 170 -13.94 -4.46 -15.81
CA LEU A 170 -14.40 -4.92 -17.12
C LEU A 170 -13.16 -5.42 -17.84
N ILE A 171 -13.13 -6.71 -18.11
CA ILE A 171 -11.98 -7.39 -18.69
C ILE A 171 -12.47 -8.04 -19.99
N SER A 172 -11.86 -7.68 -21.12
CA SER A 172 -12.09 -8.34 -22.39
C SER A 172 -10.79 -8.82 -23.00
N ASP A 173 -10.83 -10.03 -23.53
CA ASP A 173 -9.74 -10.61 -24.29
C ASP A 173 -10.02 -10.29 -25.76
N GLY A 174 -9.19 -9.43 -26.36
CA GLY A 174 -9.45 -8.85 -27.67
C GLY A 174 -9.21 -9.81 -28.84
N GLU A 175 -8.85 -11.07 -28.58
CA GLU A 175 -8.73 -12.11 -29.60
C GLU A 175 -10.10 -12.67 -30.04
N ASP A 176 -11.16 -12.48 -29.24
CA ASP A 176 -12.52 -12.85 -29.60
C ASP A 176 -13.33 -11.63 -30.06
N PRO A 177 -13.62 -11.46 -31.36
CA PRO A 177 -14.45 -10.38 -31.88
C PRO A 177 -15.88 -10.35 -31.32
N HIS A 178 -16.33 -11.49 -30.75
CA HIS A 178 -17.63 -11.67 -30.11
C HIS A 178 -17.49 -11.84 -28.58
N GLY A 179 -16.26 -11.72 -28.03
CA GLY A 179 -15.96 -11.89 -26.61
C GLY A 179 -16.75 -10.90 -25.77
N LYS A 180 -17.62 -11.43 -24.93
CA LYS A 180 -18.36 -10.63 -23.94
C LYS A 180 -17.40 -10.14 -22.89
N ASP A 181 -17.42 -8.85 -22.59
CA ASP A 181 -16.73 -8.29 -21.46
C ASP A 181 -17.05 -9.08 -20.19
N ARG A 182 -16.02 -9.62 -19.54
CA ARG A 182 -16.17 -10.24 -18.24
C ARG A 182 -16.23 -9.13 -17.19
N VAL A 183 -17.35 -9.05 -16.49
CA VAL A 183 -17.52 -8.13 -15.37
C VAL A 183 -17.22 -8.87 -14.07
N VAL A 184 -16.26 -8.35 -13.29
CA VAL A 184 -15.93 -8.86 -11.96
C VAL A 184 -16.07 -7.72 -10.95
N GLU A 185 -16.79 -7.99 -9.87
CA GLU A 185 -16.90 -7.05 -8.75
C GLU A 185 -16.19 -7.63 -7.53
N LYS A 186 -15.37 -6.80 -6.91
CA LYS A 186 -14.66 -7.10 -5.68
C LYS A 186 -14.84 -5.95 -4.71
N SER A 187 -14.78 -6.24 -3.43
CA SER A 187 -14.80 -5.20 -2.39
C SER A 187 -13.70 -5.43 -1.38
N ILE A 188 -13.30 -4.35 -0.74
CA ILE A 188 -12.36 -4.37 0.37
C ILE A 188 -12.75 -3.27 1.36
N THR A 189 -12.71 -3.59 2.65
CA THR A 189 -12.94 -2.62 3.71
C THR A 189 -11.64 -1.95 4.10
N ILE A 190 -11.64 -0.63 4.18
CA ILE A 190 -10.52 0.14 4.72
C ILE A 190 -10.94 0.85 6.01
N TYR A 191 -9.96 1.04 6.89
CA TYR A 191 -10.06 1.65 8.21
C TYR A 191 -9.25 2.96 8.21
N PRO A 192 -9.86 4.11 7.88
CA PRO A 192 -9.15 5.39 7.82
C PRO A 192 -8.51 5.75 9.16
N ILE A 193 -7.42 6.47 9.09
CA ILE A 193 -6.73 7.02 10.25
C ILE A 193 -6.52 8.52 10.08
N THR A 194 -6.62 9.30 11.15
CA THR A 194 -6.24 10.71 11.15
C THR A 194 -4.73 10.86 11.36
N LEU A 195 -4.17 11.99 10.96
CA LEU A 195 -2.78 12.31 11.27
C LEU A 195 -2.53 12.32 12.79
N ASP A 196 -3.45 12.88 13.59
CA ASP A 196 -3.29 12.94 15.04
C ASP A 196 -3.28 11.53 15.67
N SER A 197 -4.17 10.64 15.21
CA SER A 197 -4.19 9.24 15.68
C SER A 197 -2.92 8.49 15.28
N LEU A 198 -2.46 8.69 14.04
CA LEU A 198 -1.21 8.07 13.56
C LEU A 198 0.01 8.59 14.34
N LYS A 199 0.06 9.90 14.58
CA LYS A 199 1.11 10.54 15.38
C LYS A 199 1.16 9.97 16.79
N LYS A 200 0.03 9.93 17.49
CA LYS A 200 -0.06 9.35 18.83
C LYS A 200 0.42 7.90 18.85
N MET A 201 -0.05 7.10 17.89
CA MET A 201 0.31 5.69 17.77
C MET A 201 1.83 5.49 17.58
N MET A 202 2.48 6.36 16.79
CA MET A 202 3.93 6.33 16.55
C MET A 202 4.71 6.80 17.77
N GLU A 203 4.32 7.93 18.40
CA GLU A 203 5.00 8.50 19.57
C GLU A 203 4.98 7.53 20.77
N GLU A 204 3.87 6.85 21.03
CA GLU A 204 3.75 5.81 22.05
C GLU A 204 4.73 4.65 21.83
N ARG A 205 5.31 4.53 20.64
CA ARG A 205 6.24 3.47 20.23
C ARG A 205 7.63 3.98 19.87
N GLN A 206 7.99 5.16 20.40
CA GLN A 206 9.31 5.74 20.16
C GLN A 206 9.63 5.93 18.66
N LEU A 207 8.64 6.36 17.89
CA LEU A 207 8.78 6.81 16.52
C LEU A 207 8.35 8.27 16.46
N ARG A 208 9.31 9.17 16.27
CA ARG A 208 9.06 10.61 16.20
C ARG A 208 8.82 11.03 14.76
N ILE A 209 7.66 11.62 14.47
CA ILE A 209 7.39 12.20 13.15
C ILE A 209 8.27 13.43 12.94
N GLU A 210 9.01 13.44 11.84
CA GLU A 210 9.83 14.57 11.43
C GLU A 210 9.17 15.43 10.36
N LYS A 211 8.51 14.77 9.38
CA LYS A 211 7.85 15.47 8.28
C LYS A 211 6.54 14.79 7.91
N VAL A 212 5.61 15.60 7.43
CA VAL A 212 4.34 15.14 6.86
C VAL A 212 4.09 15.89 5.57
N TYR A 213 3.83 15.14 4.51
CA TYR A 213 3.51 15.68 3.19
C TYR A 213 2.09 15.34 2.79
N GLY A 214 1.52 16.15 1.92
CA GLY A 214 0.15 16.04 1.43
C GLY A 214 0.01 15.27 0.12
N ASP A 215 1.10 15.16 -0.62
CA ASP A 215 1.19 14.38 -1.85
C ASP A 215 2.66 14.03 -2.16
N TYR A 216 2.90 13.22 -3.20
CA TYR A 216 4.21 12.73 -3.62
C TYR A 216 5.14 13.82 -4.19
N ASP A 217 4.60 14.99 -4.55
CA ASP A 217 5.36 16.17 -4.97
C ASP A 217 6.03 16.94 -3.82
N LEU A 218 6.00 16.36 -2.61
CA LEU A 218 6.51 16.95 -1.37
C LEU A 218 5.73 18.18 -0.89
N SER A 219 4.55 18.44 -1.41
CA SER A 219 3.69 19.52 -0.92
C SER A 219 3.35 19.30 0.56
N PRO A 220 3.33 20.38 1.37
CA PRO A 220 3.02 20.26 2.80
C PRO A 220 1.61 19.69 3.04
N TYR A 221 1.47 18.84 4.06
CA TYR A 221 0.17 18.34 4.48
C TYR A 221 -0.74 19.47 4.97
N GLY A 222 -2.00 19.46 4.54
CA GLY A 222 -3.05 20.36 4.97
C GLY A 222 -4.42 19.67 4.98
N ARG A 223 -5.44 20.36 5.48
CA ARG A 223 -6.81 19.79 5.61
C ARG A 223 -7.41 19.25 4.30
N LYS A 224 -6.96 19.75 3.16
CA LYS A 224 -7.46 19.36 1.83
C LYS A 224 -6.57 18.33 1.14
N SER A 225 -5.45 17.95 1.76
CA SER A 225 -4.54 16.95 1.19
C SER A 225 -5.24 15.62 1.02
N GLU A 226 -5.02 14.98 -0.11
CA GLU A 226 -5.59 13.67 -0.41
C GLU A 226 -4.82 12.54 0.29
N LYS A 227 -3.56 12.80 0.66
CA LYS A 227 -2.66 11.82 1.31
C LYS A 227 -2.16 12.33 2.66
N ILE A 228 -1.72 11.40 3.45
CA ILE A 228 -0.90 11.60 4.66
C ILE A 228 0.36 10.78 4.45
N LEU A 229 1.44 11.44 4.02
CA LEU A 229 2.73 10.82 3.80
C LEU A 229 3.64 11.20 4.97
N VAL A 230 4.00 10.22 5.78
CA VAL A 230 4.74 10.45 7.03
C VAL A 230 6.17 9.94 6.89
N GLN A 231 7.11 10.78 7.29
CA GLN A 231 8.49 10.41 7.59
C GLN A 231 8.68 10.47 9.11
N ALA A 232 8.95 9.33 9.73
CA ALA A 232 9.22 9.23 11.15
C ALA A 232 10.59 8.57 11.40
N ILE A 233 11.22 8.90 12.54
CA ILE A 233 12.52 8.37 12.94
C ILE A 233 12.38 7.58 14.24
N ALA A 234 13.09 6.48 14.35
CA ALA A 234 13.19 5.67 15.56
C ALA A 234 14.11 6.38 16.60
N VAL A 235 13.56 6.67 17.78
CA VAL A 235 14.25 7.35 18.89
C VAL A 235 14.42 6.44 20.09
#